data_5cd3d99add71eba1b56aae74e88d140f
#
_entry.id   5cd3d99add71eba1b56aae74e88d140f
#
_cell.length_a   1.000
_cell.length_b   1.000
_cell.length_c   1.000
_cell.angle_alpha   90.00
_cell.angle_beta   90.00
_cell.angle_gamma   90.00
#
_symmetry.space_group_name_H-M   'P 1'
#
loop_
_entity.id
_entity.type
_entity.pdbx_description
1 polymer ?
#
loop_
_entity_poly.entity_id
_entity_poly.type
_entity_poly.pdbx_seq_one_letter_code
_entity_poly.pdbx_strand_id
1 'polypeptide(L)'
;MSNKNPHILTQDEIENLPNSFYSHAEAIYHLHEVGIEVKQTRVAEWLDVSRANVSQVIGRMQNNGLVELSDELKLSKKGAYLAKIISRRHRIVERFLSEVLDLPWDKVYKETKKWENILSPVTEEAMLKILGNPTTGPFGNPIPYSNYKEVPMTNLINVDANEDYRILKISEELKKDSNVIEFLQQNQMLPGNNIFISDANKYSITVSVIKNQYFGLDQFIAERVYVGSVSYTHLTLPTKRIV
;
A
#
# COMPACT_ATOMS: atom_id res chain seq x y z
N MET A 1 -30.02 24.50 -0.07
CA MET A 1 -29.09 24.15 1.05
C MET A 1 -28.43 22.83 0.68
N SER A 2 -27.15 22.88 0.33
CA SER A 2 -26.37 21.68 -0.06
C SER A 2 -26.25 20.77 1.18
N ASN A 3 -26.81 19.58 1.10
CA ASN A 3 -26.70 18.55 2.12
C ASN A 3 -25.27 18.01 2.10
N LYS A 4 -24.29 18.77 2.64
CA LYS A 4 -22.91 18.30 2.77
C LYS A 4 -22.90 17.10 3.70
N ASN A 5 -22.50 15.95 3.19
CA ASN A 5 -22.27 14.79 4.03
C ASN A 5 -21.17 15.15 5.05
N PRO A 6 -21.45 15.20 6.36
CA PRO A 6 -20.50 15.68 7.38
C PRO A 6 -19.23 14.87 7.50
N HIS A 7 -19.15 13.73 6.80
CA HIS A 7 -18.01 12.81 6.82
C HIS A 7 -17.09 12.97 5.60
N ILE A 8 -17.43 13.82 4.64
CA ILE A 8 -16.64 14.07 3.42
C ILE A 8 -15.97 15.43 3.58
N LEU A 9 -14.64 15.44 3.57
CA LEU A 9 -13.83 16.64 3.53
C LEU A 9 -13.86 17.24 2.11
N THR A 10 -14.01 18.54 2.01
CA THR A 10 -13.79 19.25 0.75
C THR A 10 -12.30 19.33 0.43
N GLN A 11 -11.94 19.63 -0.81
CA GLN A 11 -10.53 19.79 -1.20
C GLN A 11 -9.85 20.88 -0.37
N ASP A 12 -10.50 22.03 -0.18
CA ASP A 12 -9.98 23.14 0.63
C ASP A 12 -9.77 22.72 2.10
N GLU A 13 -10.68 21.93 2.66
CA GLU A 13 -10.54 21.41 4.02
C GLU A 13 -9.35 20.45 4.13
N ILE A 14 -9.11 19.61 3.12
CA ILE A 14 -7.94 18.72 3.07
C ILE A 14 -6.67 19.56 3.00
N GLU A 15 -6.55 20.48 2.05
CA GLU A 15 -5.35 21.30 1.84
C GLU A 15 -4.95 22.16 3.04
N ASN A 16 -5.92 22.53 3.89
CA ASN A 16 -5.68 23.27 5.12
C ASN A 16 -5.30 22.40 6.34
N LEU A 17 -5.32 21.06 6.20
CA LEU A 17 -4.86 20.17 7.27
C LEU A 17 -3.33 20.12 7.32
N PRO A 18 -2.74 19.99 8.52
CA PRO A 18 -1.30 19.80 8.66
C PRO A 18 -0.84 18.50 7.99
N ASN A 19 0.33 18.52 7.32
CA ASN A 19 0.92 17.33 6.68
C ASN A 19 1.10 16.15 7.64
N SER A 20 1.33 16.43 8.93
CA SER A 20 1.38 15.37 9.95
C SER A 20 0.07 14.60 10.10
N PHE A 21 -1.08 15.19 9.78
CA PHE A 21 -2.36 14.48 9.80
C PHE A 21 -2.45 13.48 8.66
N TYR A 22 -1.89 13.80 7.49
CA TYR A 22 -1.87 12.89 6.34
C TYR A 22 -1.08 11.62 6.66
N SER A 23 0.18 11.78 7.11
CA SER A 23 1.03 10.64 7.42
C SER A 23 0.47 9.76 8.54
N HIS A 24 -0.13 10.36 9.59
CA HIS A 24 -0.73 9.60 10.68
C HIS A 24 -2.02 8.89 10.26
N ALA A 25 -2.90 9.56 9.50
CA ALA A 25 -4.12 8.95 8.97
C ALA A 25 -3.80 7.78 8.03
N GLU A 26 -2.82 7.96 7.14
CA GLU A 26 -2.34 6.91 6.24
C GLU A 26 -1.72 5.73 7.00
N ALA A 27 -0.88 5.98 8.01
CA ALA A 27 -0.28 4.93 8.82
C ALA A 27 -1.35 4.10 9.56
N ILE A 28 -2.33 4.75 10.19
CA ILE A 28 -3.45 4.06 10.84
C ILE A 28 -4.23 3.23 9.82
N TYR A 29 -4.51 3.77 8.64
CA TYR A 29 -5.23 3.09 7.58
C TYR A 29 -4.49 1.84 7.08
N HIS A 30 -3.18 1.94 6.82
CA HIS A 30 -2.37 0.82 6.35
C HIS A 30 -2.22 -0.28 7.41
N LEU A 31 -2.07 0.07 8.68
CA LEU A 31 -2.05 -0.91 9.77
C LEU A 31 -3.37 -1.68 9.86
N HIS A 32 -4.51 -0.99 9.68
CA HIS A 32 -5.83 -1.64 9.60
C HIS A 32 -5.99 -2.53 8.36
N GLU A 33 -5.47 -2.12 7.18
CA GLU A 33 -5.53 -2.92 5.95
C GLU A 33 -4.84 -4.29 6.08
N VAL A 34 -3.85 -4.41 6.97
CA VAL A 34 -3.13 -5.66 7.22
C VAL A 34 -3.61 -6.39 8.49
N GLY A 35 -4.70 -5.94 9.09
CA GLY A 35 -5.33 -6.60 10.25
C GLY A 35 -4.56 -6.46 11.57
N ILE A 36 -3.68 -5.47 11.69
CA ILE A 36 -2.92 -5.19 12.91
C ILE A 36 -3.74 -4.29 13.83
N GLU A 37 -3.83 -4.67 15.12
CA GLU A 37 -4.40 -3.79 16.17
C GLU A 37 -3.59 -2.49 16.25
N VAL A 38 -4.26 -1.36 15.99
CA VAL A 38 -3.57 -0.07 15.91
C VAL A 38 -3.43 0.58 17.27
N LYS A 39 -2.20 0.62 17.76
CA LYS A 39 -1.79 1.38 18.95
C LYS A 39 -0.86 2.52 18.57
N GLN A 40 -0.82 3.58 19.37
CA GLN A 40 0.09 4.71 19.12
C GLN A 40 1.56 4.29 19.00
N THR A 41 1.97 3.22 19.69
CA THR A 41 3.32 2.65 19.58
C THR A 41 3.59 2.11 18.18
N ARG A 42 2.63 1.42 17.56
CA ARG A 42 2.74 0.91 16.20
C ARG A 42 2.78 2.03 15.16
N VAL A 43 2.01 3.10 15.39
CA VAL A 43 2.07 4.30 14.54
C VAL A 43 3.43 4.99 14.65
N ALA A 44 4.02 5.04 15.86
CA ALA A 44 5.34 5.61 16.09
C ALA A 44 6.44 4.79 15.35
N GLU A 45 6.40 3.48 15.47
CA GLU A 45 7.28 2.55 14.74
C GLU A 45 7.08 2.70 13.21
N TRP A 46 5.82 2.76 12.77
CA TRP A 46 5.50 2.92 11.36
C TRP A 46 6.04 4.21 10.74
N LEU A 47 5.95 5.32 11.46
CA LEU A 47 6.36 6.64 10.99
C LEU A 47 7.82 6.99 11.32
N ASP A 48 8.52 6.14 12.08
CA ASP A 48 9.87 6.40 12.61
C ASP A 48 9.94 7.73 13.38
N VAL A 49 8.98 7.91 14.30
CA VAL A 49 8.89 9.09 15.15
C VAL A 49 8.71 8.72 16.63
N SER A 50 8.92 9.68 17.54
CA SER A 50 8.73 9.42 18.97
C SER A 50 7.26 9.21 19.33
N ARG A 51 6.99 8.40 20.38
CA ARG A 51 5.64 8.22 20.93
C ARG A 51 5.00 9.54 21.37
N ALA A 52 5.80 10.46 21.90
CA ALA A 52 5.33 11.78 22.31
C ALA A 52 4.82 12.59 21.09
N ASN A 53 5.53 12.52 19.96
CA ASN A 53 5.08 13.13 18.69
C ASN A 53 3.74 12.55 18.26
N VAL A 54 3.61 11.22 18.22
CA VAL A 54 2.35 10.55 17.84
C VAL A 54 1.21 10.98 18.78
N SER A 55 1.42 10.93 20.08
CA SER A 55 0.38 11.32 21.06
C SER A 55 -0.09 12.77 20.85
N GLN A 56 0.83 13.69 20.58
CA GLN A 56 0.49 15.09 20.30
C GLN A 56 -0.32 15.23 18.99
N VAL A 57 0.10 14.56 17.94
CA VAL A 57 -0.60 14.62 16.64
C VAL A 57 -1.99 13.96 16.74
N ILE A 58 -2.10 12.80 17.37
CA ILE A 58 -3.37 12.09 17.57
C ILE A 58 -4.34 12.95 18.40
N GLY A 59 -3.88 13.62 19.46
CA GLY A 59 -4.74 14.53 20.23
C GLY A 59 -5.28 15.68 19.38
N ARG A 60 -4.46 16.25 18.48
CA ARG A 60 -4.91 17.27 17.53
C ARG A 60 -5.87 16.72 16.49
N MET A 61 -5.62 15.51 15.96
CA MET A 61 -6.52 14.82 15.02
C MET A 61 -7.87 14.52 15.68
N GLN A 62 -7.89 14.13 16.94
CA GLN A 62 -9.12 13.92 17.71
C GLN A 62 -9.93 15.22 17.84
N ASN A 63 -9.29 16.34 18.17
CA ASN A 63 -9.95 17.65 18.25
C ASN A 63 -10.53 18.11 16.89
N ASN A 64 -9.97 17.60 15.78
CA ASN A 64 -10.49 17.83 14.42
C ASN A 64 -11.50 16.77 13.96
N GLY A 65 -11.88 15.83 14.83
CA GLY A 65 -12.85 14.78 14.55
C GLY A 65 -12.36 13.72 13.55
N LEU A 66 -11.04 13.54 13.42
CA LEU A 66 -10.44 12.58 12.48
C LEU A 66 -10.16 11.22 13.12
N VAL A 67 -10.07 11.16 14.45
CA VAL A 67 -9.73 9.97 15.23
C VAL A 67 -10.72 9.81 16.37
N GLU A 68 -11.11 8.57 16.64
CA GLU A 68 -11.89 8.14 17.80
C GLU A 68 -10.95 7.45 18.78
N LEU A 69 -10.98 7.87 20.06
CA LEU A 69 -10.24 7.20 21.13
C LEU A 69 -11.11 6.09 21.73
N SER A 70 -10.62 4.88 21.59
CA SER A 70 -11.08 3.68 22.27
C SER A 70 -9.83 2.93 22.75
N ASP A 71 -9.97 1.69 23.23
CA ASP A 71 -8.81 0.84 23.54
C ASP A 71 -7.89 0.65 22.33
N GLU A 72 -8.46 0.70 21.14
CA GLU A 72 -7.77 0.72 19.86
C GLU A 72 -7.91 2.08 19.18
N LEU A 73 -6.83 2.57 18.56
CA LEU A 73 -6.82 3.80 17.79
C LEU A 73 -7.55 3.63 16.46
N LYS A 74 -8.68 4.28 16.29
CA LYS A 74 -9.53 4.18 15.10
C LYS A 74 -9.69 5.52 14.40
N LEU A 75 -9.66 5.50 13.06
CA LEU A 75 -10.07 6.65 12.28
C LEU A 75 -11.60 6.80 12.36
N SER A 76 -12.08 8.01 12.57
CA SER A 76 -13.48 8.36 12.35
C SER A 76 -13.83 8.20 10.86
N LYS A 77 -15.11 8.30 10.50
CA LYS A 77 -15.51 8.33 9.07
C LYS A 77 -14.81 9.45 8.30
N LYS A 78 -14.62 10.62 8.93
CA LYS A 78 -13.91 11.78 8.36
C LYS A 78 -12.41 11.48 8.20
N GLY A 79 -11.79 10.86 9.20
CA GLY A 79 -10.38 10.45 9.16
C GLY A 79 -10.12 9.33 8.16
N ALA A 80 -11.02 8.35 8.06
CA ALA A 80 -10.94 7.29 7.07
C ALA A 80 -11.08 7.81 5.63
N TYR A 81 -11.93 8.83 5.42
CA TYR A 81 -12.02 9.51 4.14
C TYR A 81 -10.68 10.18 3.77
N LEU A 82 -10.10 10.96 4.69
CA LEU A 82 -8.79 11.59 4.50
C LEU A 82 -7.72 10.55 4.15
N ALA A 83 -7.60 9.50 4.96
CA ALA A 83 -6.60 8.44 4.76
C ALA A 83 -6.75 7.76 3.38
N LYS A 84 -7.98 7.48 2.96
CA LYS A 84 -8.25 6.91 1.63
C LYS A 84 -7.85 7.84 0.49
N ILE A 85 -8.07 9.15 0.62
CA ILE A 85 -7.65 10.13 -0.40
C ILE A 85 -6.12 10.16 -0.50
N ILE A 86 -5.40 10.18 0.62
CA ILE A 86 -3.93 10.19 0.62
C ILE A 86 -3.39 8.86 0.06
N SER A 87 -3.88 7.71 0.53
CA SER A 87 -3.47 6.40 0.00
C SER A 87 -3.77 6.24 -1.50
N ARG A 88 -4.89 6.82 -1.97
CA ARG A 88 -5.21 6.85 -3.40
C ARG A 88 -4.16 7.62 -4.18
N ARG A 89 -3.85 8.86 -3.78
CA ARG A 89 -2.81 9.69 -4.39
C ARG A 89 -1.47 9.00 -4.37
N HIS A 90 -1.09 8.43 -3.23
CA HIS A 90 0.14 7.66 -3.06
C HIS A 90 0.25 6.56 -4.13
N ARG A 91 -0.74 5.68 -4.24
CA ARG A 91 -0.73 4.54 -5.18
C ARG A 91 -0.78 4.94 -6.65
N ILE A 92 -1.44 6.06 -6.98
CA ILE A 92 -1.43 6.63 -8.34
C ILE A 92 -0.06 7.20 -8.68
N VAL A 93 0.55 7.98 -7.78
CA VAL A 93 1.87 8.55 -7.99
C VAL A 93 2.94 7.46 -8.10
N GLU A 94 2.91 6.45 -7.22
CA GLU A 94 3.82 5.29 -7.32
C GLU A 94 3.75 4.66 -8.72
N ARG A 95 2.55 4.46 -9.23
CA ARG A 95 2.35 3.86 -10.53
C ARG A 95 2.83 4.75 -11.67
N PHE A 96 2.56 6.04 -11.59
CA PHE A 96 3.03 7.01 -12.56
C PHE A 96 4.56 7.11 -12.58
N LEU A 97 5.19 7.16 -11.42
CA LEU A 97 6.65 7.19 -11.31
C LEU A 97 7.31 5.92 -11.86
N SER A 98 6.75 4.75 -11.58
CA SER A 98 7.33 3.47 -12.02
C SER A 98 7.00 3.11 -13.47
N GLU A 99 5.79 3.38 -13.97
CA GLU A 99 5.35 2.92 -15.29
C GLU A 99 5.50 3.97 -16.39
N VAL A 100 5.45 5.26 -16.05
CA VAL A 100 5.54 6.37 -17.04
C VAL A 100 6.93 7.00 -17.01
N LEU A 101 7.50 7.23 -15.83
CA LEU A 101 8.84 7.80 -15.68
C LEU A 101 9.95 6.75 -15.57
N ASP A 102 9.59 5.47 -15.52
CA ASP A 102 10.51 4.33 -15.43
C ASP A 102 11.50 4.41 -14.24
N LEU A 103 11.05 4.97 -13.12
CA LEU A 103 11.86 5.03 -11.91
C LEU A 103 12.04 3.62 -11.32
N PRO A 104 13.27 3.27 -10.88
CA PRO A 104 13.49 2.04 -10.14
C PRO A 104 12.66 1.99 -8.84
N TRP A 105 12.18 0.82 -8.47
CA TRP A 105 11.28 0.63 -7.33
C TRP A 105 11.85 1.13 -6.00
N ASP A 106 13.16 0.99 -5.80
CA ASP A 106 13.86 1.49 -4.60
C ASP A 106 13.81 3.03 -4.46
N LYS A 107 13.54 3.76 -5.55
CA LYS A 107 13.39 5.23 -5.56
C LYS A 107 11.93 5.67 -5.46
N VAL A 108 11.00 4.85 -5.97
CA VAL A 108 9.58 5.21 -6.11
C VAL A 108 8.98 5.67 -4.78
N TYR A 109 9.17 4.92 -3.69
CA TYR A 109 8.55 5.25 -2.39
C TYR A 109 8.95 6.66 -1.89
N LYS A 110 10.25 6.98 -1.93
CA LYS A 110 10.76 8.27 -1.46
C LYS A 110 10.27 9.45 -2.31
N GLU A 111 10.18 9.25 -3.64
CA GLU A 111 9.67 10.28 -4.54
C GLU A 111 8.17 10.45 -4.38
N THR A 112 7.41 9.36 -4.22
CA THR A 112 5.96 9.41 -4.00
C THR A 112 5.60 10.26 -2.79
N LYS A 113 6.33 10.13 -1.68
CA LYS A 113 6.11 10.93 -0.46
C LYS A 113 6.26 12.44 -0.66
N LYS A 114 6.99 12.87 -1.68
CA LYS A 114 7.10 14.30 -2.04
C LYS A 114 5.90 14.78 -2.85
N TRP A 115 5.32 13.92 -3.68
CA TRP A 115 4.28 14.28 -4.64
C TRP A 115 2.86 14.13 -4.09
N GLU A 116 2.58 13.12 -3.25
CA GLU A 116 1.23 12.78 -2.79
C GLU A 116 0.50 13.93 -2.09
N ASN A 117 1.26 14.78 -1.37
CA ASN A 117 0.69 15.87 -0.58
C ASN A 117 0.38 17.12 -1.42
N ILE A 118 0.99 17.25 -2.60
CA ILE A 118 0.82 18.42 -3.49
C ILE A 118 -0.02 18.09 -4.72
N LEU A 119 -0.44 16.83 -4.87
CA LEU A 119 -1.20 16.39 -6.03
C LEU A 119 -2.61 16.99 -6.03
N SER A 120 -2.91 17.82 -7.01
CA SER A 120 -4.25 18.36 -7.20
C SER A 120 -5.21 17.32 -7.82
N PRO A 121 -6.52 17.43 -7.61
CA PRO A 121 -7.49 16.53 -8.24
C PRO A 121 -7.38 16.49 -9.77
N VAL A 122 -7.07 17.63 -10.39
CA VAL A 122 -6.90 17.73 -11.86
C VAL A 122 -5.71 16.92 -12.34
N THR A 123 -4.59 17.02 -11.61
CA THR A 123 -3.37 16.23 -11.93
C THR A 123 -3.58 14.74 -11.65
N GLU A 124 -4.28 14.41 -10.55
CA GLU A 124 -4.66 13.03 -10.22
C GLU A 124 -5.49 12.39 -11.35
N GLU A 125 -6.51 13.10 -11.86
CA GLU A 125 -7.35 12.62 -12.94
C GLU A 125 -6.54 12.43 -14.24
N ALA A 126 -5.65 13.36 -14.56
CA ALA A 126 -4.78 13.27 -15.72
C ALA A 126 -3.83 12.06 -15.64
N MET A 127 -3.22 11.81 -14.47
CA MET A 127 -2.40 10.62 -14.24
C MET A 127 -3.19 9.33 -14.40
N LEU A 128 -4.39 9.25 -13.80
CA LEU A 128 -5.27 8.08 -13.93
C LEU A 128 -5.60 7.79 -15.40
N LYS A 129 -5.90 8.83 -16.19
CA LYS A 129 -6.21 8.69 -17.61
C LYS A 129 -5.01 8.13 -18.38
N ILE A 130 -3.80 8.65 -18.15
CA ILE A 130 -2.56 8.16 -18.77
C ILE A 130 -2.31 6.70 -18.39
N LEU A 131 -2.54 6.34 -17.14
CA LEU A 131 -2.35 4.98 -16.61
C LEU A 131 -3.47 3.99 -17.02
N GLY A 132 -4.53 4.43 -17.71
CA GLY A 132 -5.64 3.59 -18.11
C GLY A 132 -6.60 3.22 -16.98
N ASN A 133 -6.73 4.09 -15.98
CA ASN A 133 -7.59 3.91 -14.80
C ASN A 133 -7.31 2.61 -14.02
N PRO A 134 -6.10 2.42 -13.51
CA PRO A 134 -5.73 1.21 -12.79
C PRO A 134 -6.54 1.07 -11.49
N THR A 135 -6.74 -0.17 -11.06
CA THR A 135 -7.43 -0.46 -9.80
C THR A 135 -6.48 -0.73 -8.65
N THR A 136 -5.19 -0.94 -8.94
CA THR A 136 -4.13 -1.16 -7.94
C THR A 136 -2.92 -0.27 -8.21
N GLY A 137 -2.14 0.02 -7.18
CA GLY A 137 -0.78 0.54 -7.32
C GLY A 137 0.18 -0.51 -7.91
N PRO A 138 1.46 -0.17 -8.16
CA PRO A 138 2.42 -1.08 -8.77
C PRO A 138 2.73 -2.30 -7.88
N PHE A 139 2.57 -2.15 -6.58
CA PHE A 139 2.77 -3.22 -5.58
C PHE A 139 1.50 -4.05 -5.31
N GLY A 140 0.44 -3.92 -6.14
CA GLY A 140 -0.80 -4.69 -6.02
C GLY A 140 -1.78 -4.17 -4.95
N ASN A 141 -1.44 -3.14 -4.20
CA ASN A 141 -2.34 -2.55 -3.19
C ASN A 141 -3.51 -1.83 -3.87
N PRO A 142 -4.78 -2.04 -3.43
CA PRO A 142 -5.96 -1.44 -4.07
C PRO A 142 -5.93 0.08 -4.06
N ILE A 143 -6.23 0.73 -5.18
CA ILE A 143 -6.43 2.19 -5.23
C ILE A 143 -7.82 2.49 -4.65
N PRO A 144 -7.92 3.21 -3.53
CA PRO A 144 -9.21 3.58 -2.95
C PRO A 144 -10.11 4.29 -3.97
N TYR A 145 -11.40 4.02 -3.92
CA TYR A 145 -12.43 4.53 -4.85
C TYR A 145 -12.25 4.11 -6.32
N SER A 146 -11.41 3.12 -6.61
CA SER A 146 -11.37 2.46 -7.92
C SER A 146 -12.40 1.32 -8.00
N ASN A 147 -12.53 0.72 -9.18
CA ASN A 147 -13.35 -0.48 -9.38
C ASN A 147 -12.62 -1.77 -8.97
N TYR A 148 -11.73 -1.70 -7.99
CA TYR A 148 -11.01 -2.87 -7.46
C TYR A 148 -12.00 -3.91 -6.93
N LYS A 149 -11.77 -5.17 -7.28
CA LYS A 149 -12.50 -6.32 -6.75
C LYS A 149 -11.55 -7.13 -5.89
N GLU A 150 -11.97 -7.40 -4.67
CA GLU A 150 -11.19 -8.27 -3.79
C GLU A 150 -11.04 -9.67 -4.40
N VAL A 151 -9.85 -10.21 -4.27
CA VAL A 151 -9.50 -11.57 -4.68
C VAL A 151 -9.00 -12.35 -3.48
N PRO A 152 -9.29 -13.65 -3.37
CA PRO A 152 -8.73 -14.48 -2.33
C PRO A 152 -7.21 -14.47 -2.39
N MET A 153 -6.57 -14.18 -1.26
CA MET A 153 -5.11 -14.17 -1.13
C MET A 153 -4.67 -14.65 0.25
N THR A 154 -3.49 -15.18 0.33
CA THR A 154 -2.84 -15.56 1.58
C THR A 154 -1.42 -15.02 1.62
N ASN A 155 -0.84 -14.91 2.83
CA ASN A 155 0.56 -14.56 2.97
C ASN A 155 1.44 -15.69 2.44
N LEU A 156 2.53 -15.33 1.80
CA LEU A 156 3.46 -16.30 1.22
C LEU A 156 4.00 -17.30 2.24
N ILE A 157 4.14 -16.91 3.52
CA ILE A 157 4.60 -17.81 4.59
C ILE A 157 3.62 -18.96 4.89
N ASN A 158 2.35 -18.83 4.51
CA ASN A 158 1.28 -19.79 4.80
C ASN A 158 0.90 -20.67 3.61
N VAL A 159 1.74 -20.75 2.59
CA VAL A 159 1.48 -21.57 1.41
C VAL A 159 2.15 -22.92 1.49
N ASP A 160 1.68 -23.88 0.71
CA ASP A 160 2.25 -25.22 0.60
C ASP A 160 3.47 -25.24 -0.33
N ALA A 161 4.44 -26.10 0.00
CA ALA A 161 5.60 -26.35 -0.84
C ALA A 161 5.23 -27.19 -2.09
N ASN A 162 6.04 -27.09 -3.14
CA ASN A 162 5.87 -27.76 -4.43
C ASN A 162 4.62 -27.32 -5.20
N GLU A 163 4.17 -26.09 -4.99
CA GLU A 163 3.01 -25.50 -5.65
C GLU A 163 3.38 -24.18 -6.33
N ASP A 164 2.60 -23.86 -7.37
CA ASP A 164 2.67 -22.59 -8.08
C ASP A 164 1.62 -21.61 -7.59
N TYR A 165 2.06 -20.39 -7.32
CA TYR A 165 1.19 -19.29 -6.94
C TYR A 165 1.41 -18.08 -7.84
N ARG A 166 0.50 -17.10 -7.75
CA ARG A 166 0.66 -15.81 -8.39
C ARG A 166 0.84 -14.73 -7.33
N ILE A 167 1.86 -13.91 -7.48
CA ILE A 167 2.09 -12.75 -6.60
C ILE A 167 0.98 -11.74 -6.88
N LEU A 168 0.24 -11.35 -5.84
CA LEU A 168 -0.88 -10.43 -5.93
C LEU A 168 -0.57 -9.08 -5.31
N LYS A 169 0.12 -9.06 -4.16
CA LYS A 169 0.36 -7.84 -3.40
C LYS A 169 1.64 -7.93 -2.59
N ILE A 170 2.34 -6.81 -2.52
CA ILE A 170 3.46 -6.54 -1.59
C ILE A 170 2.97 -5.48 -0.60
N SER A 171 3.15 -5.71 0.71
CA SER A 171 2.64 -4.81 1.73
C SER A 171 3.35 -3.45 1.71
N GLU A 172 2.65 -2.40 2.16
CA GLU A 172 3.19 -1.05 2.29
C GLU A 172 4.42 -0.99 3.20
N GLU A 173 4.52 -1.91 4.17
CA GLU A 173 5.61 -1.96 5.13
C GLU A 173 6.95 -2.29 4.47
N LEU A 174 6.98 -3.23 3.51
CA LEU A 174 8.20 -3.60 2.79
C LEU A 174 8.75 -2.46 1.94
N LYS A 175 7.88 -1.56 1.45
CA LYS A 175 8.29 -0.46 0.58
C LYS A 175 9.20 0.58 1.25
N LYS A 176 9.25 0.58 2.57
CA LYS A 176 10.12 1.48 3.35
C LYS A 176 11.58 1.06 3.33
N ASP A 177 11.86 -0.23 3.13
CA ASP A 177 13.22 -0.74 3.01
C ASP A 177 13.61 -0.84 1.54
N SER A 178 14.43 0.12 1.10
CA SER A 178 14.90 0.19 -0.28
C SER A 178 15.70 -1.05 -0.71
N ASN A 179 16.42 -1.69 0.22
CA ASN A 179 17.21 -2.89 -0.11
C ASN A 179 16.29 -4.09 -0.34
N VAL A 180 15.24 -4.23 0.48
CA VAL A 180 14.22 -5.28 0.29
C VAL A 180 13.50 -5.08 -1.05
N ILE A 181 13.10 -3.87 -1.37
CA ILE A 181 12.40 -3.58 -2.64
C ILE A 181 13.31 -3.79 -3.85
N GLU A 182 14.57 -3.38 -3.78
CA GLU A 182 15.55 -3.66 -4.82
C GLU A 182 15.75 -5.16 -5.02
N PHE A 183 15.91 -5.93 -3.93
CA PHE A 183 16.01 -7.38 -3.97
C PHE A 183 14.77 -8.03 -4.61
N LEU A 184 13.57 -7.61 -4.24
CA LEU A 184 12.33 -8.13 -4.83
C LEU A 184 12.24 -7.82 -6.33
N GLN A 185 12.62 -6.60 -6.73
CA GLN A 185 12.64 -6.20 -8.15
C GLN A 185 13.66 -7.01 -8.96
N GLN A 186 14.88 -7.18 -8.48
CA GLN A 186 15.95 -7.95 -9.15
C GLN A 186 15.56 -9.42 -9.33
N ASN A 187 14.83 -9.99 -8.37
CA ASN A 187 14.33 -11.36 -8.44
C ASN A 187 12.94 -11.48 -9.08
N GLN A 188 12.45 -10.42 -9.73
CA GLN A 188 11.15 -10.37 -10.41
C GLN A 188 9.95 -10.75 -9.53
N MET A 189 10.06 -10.51 -8.23
CA MET A 189 8.97 -10.67 -7.25
C MET A 189 7.92 -9.56 -7.43
N LEU A 190 7.33 -9.49 -8.62
CA LEU A 190 6.40 -8.42 -9.03
C LEU A 190 4.96 -8.92 -8.99
N PRO A 191 3.99 -8.11 -8.54
CA PRO A 191 2.57 -8.46 -8.66
C PRO A 191 2.22 -8.82 -10.10
N GLY A 192 1.55 -9.96 -10.26
CA GLY A 192 1.20 -10.54 -11.55
C GLY A 192 2.13 -11.65 -12.03
N ASN A 193 3.37 -11.76 -11.50
CA ASN A 193 4.26 -12.86 -11.84
C ASN A 193 3.89 -14.15 -11.10
N ASN A 194 4.15 -15.30 -11.73
CA ASN A 194 4.02 -16.59 -11.08
C ASN A 194 5.27 -16.86 -10.23
N ILE A 195 5.08 -17.58 -9.14
CA ILE A 195 6.11 -17.97 -8.19
C ILE A 195 5.94 -19.45 -7.85
N PHE A 196 6.99 -20.23 -7.99
CA PHE A 196 7.03 -21.62 -7.55
C PHE A 196 7.64 -21.70 -6.14
N ILE A 197 7.03 -22.48 -5.27
CA ILE A 197 7.46 -22.69 -3.88
C ILE A 197 8.20 -24.04 -3.84
N SER A 198 9.51 -24.03 -3.65
CA SER A 198 10.30 -25.27 -3.58
C SER A 198 10.41 -25.84 -2.18
N ASP A 199 10.43 -24.98 -1.15
CA ASP A 199 10.44 -25.36 0.25
C ASP A 199 9.72 -24.30 1.09
N ALA A 200 9.00 -24.74 2.11
CA ALA A 200 8.27 -23.87 3.02
C ALA A 200 8.37 -24.38 4.45
N ASN A 201 8.79 -23.53 5.37
CA ASN A 201 8.79 -23.79 6.79
C ASN A 201 8.39 -22.55 7.57
N LYS A 202 8.27 -22.66 8.89
CA LYS A 202 7.79 -21.59 9.76
C LYS A 202 8.61 -20.28 9.67
N TYR A 203 9.90 -20.37 9.35
CA TYR A 203 10.83 -19.26 9.47
C TYR A 203 11.31 -18.71 8.13
N SER A 204 11.19 -19.51 7.08
CA SER A 204 11.67 -19.16 5.75
C SER A 204 10.94 -19.93 4.67
N ILE A 205 10.97 -19.38 3.48
CA ILE A 205 10.42 -20.02 2.29
C ILE A 205 11.43 -19.90 1.15
N THR A 206 11.61 -20.98 0.40
CA THR A 206 12.48 -20.98 -0.79
C THR A 206 11.59 -20.94 -2.04
N VAL A 207 11.84 -19.97 -2.87
CA VAL A 207 10.99 -19.65 -4.02
C VAL A 207 11.80 -19.53 -5.31
N SER A 208 11.09 -19.64 -6.44
CA SER A 208 11.61 -19.38 -7.77
C SER A 208 10.58 -18.62 -8.59
N VAL A 209 10.94 -17.48 -9.14
CA VAL A 209 10.14 -16.72 -10.11
C VAL A 209 10.73 -16.91 -11.51
N ILE A 210 12.05 -16.90 -11.61
CA ILE A 210 12.79 -17.18 -12.84
C ILE A 210 13.22 -18.64 -12.80
N LYS A 211 12.89 -19.40 -13.84
CA LYS A 211 13.19 -20.82 -13.93
C LYS A 211 14.65 -21.13 -13.54
N ASN A 212 14.83 -22.09 -12.64
CA ASN A 212 16.13 -22.56 -12.11
C ASN A 212 16.90 -21.51 -11.25
N GLN A 213 16.27 -20.42 -10.86
CA GLN A 213 16.84 -19.47 -9.89
C GLN A 213 16.04 -19.54 -8.60
N TYR A 214 16.65 -20.10 -7.56
CA TYR A 214 16.03 -20.27 -6.24
C TYR A 214 16.67 -19.31 -5.23
N PHE A 215 15.84 -18.69 -4.41
CA PHE A 215 16.30 -17.84 -3.32
C PHE A 215 15.38 -17.96 -2.11
N GLY A 216 15.97 -17.73 -0.94
CA GLY A 216 15.25 -17.77 0.33
C GLY A 216 14.66 -16.41 0.68
N LEU A 217 13.46 -16.44 1.23
CA LEU A 217 12.83 -15.29 1.89
C LEU A 217 12.69 -15.61 3.36
N ASP A 218 13.04 -14.67 4.21
CA ASP A 218 12.82 -14.79 5.64
C ASP A 218 11.33 -14.61 5.99
N GLN A 219 11.00 -14.92 7.25
CA GLN A 219 9.64 -14.80 7.77
C GLN A 219 9.08 -13.40 7.59
N PHE A 220 9.89 -12.35 7.83
CA PHE A 220 9.44 -10.97 7.77
C PHE A 220 8.94 -10.59 6.36
N ILE A 221 9.69 -10.96 5.32
CA ILE A 221 9.29 -10.71 3.93
C ILE A 221 8.10 -11.61 3.53
N ALA A 222 8.17 -12.91 3.87
CA ALA A 222 7.15 -13.87 3.46
C ALA A 222 5.77 -13.61 4.09
N GLU A 223 5.70 -13.04 5.28
CA GLU A 223 4.44 -12.59 5.90
C GLU A 223 3.83 -11.36 5.21
N ARG A 224 4.61 -10.63 4.41
CA ARG A 224 4.25 -9.34 3.80
C ARG A 224 4.11 -9.38 2.28
N VAL A 225 4.32 -10.53 1.68
CA VAL A 225 4.01 -10.83 0.27
C VAL A 225 2.75 -11.69 0.24
N TYR A 226 1.78 -11.30 -0.58
CA TYR A 226 0.50 -11.99 -0.70
C TYR A 226 0.39 -12.64 -2.06
N VAL A 227 -0.07 -13.89 -2.06
CA VAL A 227 -0.21 -14.71 -3.27
C VAL A 227 -1.61 -15.30 -3.36
N GLY A 228 -1.99 -15.70 -4.56
CA GLY A 228 -3.20 -16.44 -4.85
C GLY A 228 -2.93 -17.63 -5.76
N SER A 229 -3.90 -18.56 -5.86
CA SER A 229 -3.79 -19.71 -6.76
C SER A 229 -3.67 -19.27 -8.21
N VAL A 230 -2.82 -19.97 -8.98
CA VAL A 230 -2.63 -19.73 -10.44
C VAL A 230 -3.93 -19.95 -11.22
N SER A 231 -4.86 -20.78 -10.72
CA SER A 231 -6.17 -21.03 -11.34
C SER A 231 -7.08 -19.79 -11.40
N TYR A 232 -6.73 -18.70 -10.72
CA TYR A 232 -7.49 -17.44 -10.69
C TYR A 232 -7.09 -16.48 -11.83
N THR A 233 -6.98 -16.99 -13.05
CA THR A 233 -6.47 -16.26 -14.24
C THR A 233 -7.44 -15.22 -14.82
N HIS A 234 -8.59 -14.92 -14.23
CA HIS A 234 -9.61 -14.04 -14.83
C HIS A 234 -9.52 -12.56 -14.44
N LEU A 235 -8.47 -12.13 -13.73
CA LEU A 235 -8.22 -10.70 -13.50
C LEU A 235 -6.94 -10.28 -14.20
N THR A 236 -7.06 -10.04 -15.50
CA THR A 236 -6.01 -9.40 -16.31
C THR A 236 -5.70 -8.01 -15.73
N LEU A 237 -4.55 -7.87 -15.08
CA LEU A 237 -3.93 -6.58 -14.95
C LEU A 237 -3.58 -6.12 -16.37
N PRO A 238 -4.03 -4.97 -16.85
CA PRO A 238 -3.66 -4.48 -18.16
C PRO A 238 -2.19 -4.07 -18.14
N THR A 239 -1.30 -5.00 -18.51
CA THR A 239 0.07 -4.67 -18.90
C THR A 239 0.04 -4.11 -20.31
N LYS A 240 -0.37 -2.87 -20.48
CA LYS A 240 -0.04 -2.13 -21.69
C LYS A 240 1.27 -1.38 -21.41
N ARG A 241 2.37 -1.87 -21.97
CA ARG A 241 3.51 -1.01 -22.28
C ARG A 241 2.97 0.09 -23.19
N ILE A 242 3.04 1.32 -22.71
CA ILE A 242 2.86 2.49 -23.57
C ILE A 242 4.17 2.60 -24.36
N VAL A 243 4.09 2.32 -25.65
CA VAL A 243 5.17 2.58 -26.64
C VAL A 243 5.05 4.02 -27.05
#